data_e890e14f7fbaf5277f4896c9d1e0a0d2
#
_entry.id   e890e14f7fbaf5277f4896c9d1e0a0d2
#
_cell.length_a   1.000
_cell.length_b   1.000
_cell.length_c   1.000
_cell.angle_alpha   90.00
_cell.angle_beta   90.00
_cell.angle_gamma   90.00
#
_symmetry.space_group_name_H-M   'P 1'
#
loop_
_entity.id
_entity.type
_entity.pdbx_description
1 polymer ?
#
loop_
_entity_poly.entity_id
_entity_poly.type
_entity_poly.pdbx_seq_one_letter_code
_entity_poly.pdbx_strand_id
1 'polypeptide(L)'
;MAATTRRRTAAEGEHFDPQVPGIDYGVLDRLVGYGVRRAQLAIHEDFIAALAPWNITPPRFSALVVIARNPGLKLSLLAQILGIARSGGVLLVDALQEMGYVERRASEADRRAWGLGLTEAGRRELKAITAAVSAHDRRMSRMLDEAEKAQLVGLLKRVAGVPI
;
A
#
# COMPACT_ATOMS: atom_id res chain seq x y z
N MET A 1 -37.63 -3.04 -35.65
CA MET A 1 -37.27 -3.20 -34.22
C MET A 1 -35.95 -2.50 -34.01
N ALA A 2 -35.96 -1.33 -33.35
CA ALA A 2 -34.79 -0.47 -33.18
C ALA A 2 -33.99 -0.89 -31.92
N ALA A 3 -32.73 -1.23 -32.10
CA ALA A 3 -31.80 -1.52 -31.01
C ALA A 3 -31.42 -0.20 -30.33
N THR A 4 -31.85 -0.03 -29.09
CA THR A 4 -31.49 1.13 -28.25
C THR A 4 -30.04 0.99 -27.76
N THR A 5 -29.10 1.63 -28.45
CA THR A 5 -27.74 1.76 -28.01
C THR A 5 -27.71 2.69 -26.79
N ARG A 6 -27.59 2.11 -25.59
CA ARG A 6 -27.35 2.86 -24.34
C ARG A 6 -25.98 3.55 -24.43
N ARG A 7 -25.97 4.88 -24.61
CA ARG A 7 -24.78 5.72 -24.44
C ARG A 7 -24.30 5.58 -22.98
N ARG A 8 -23.16 4.93 -22.78
CA ARG A 8 -22.42 4.97 -21.51
C ARG A 8 -21.94 6.40 -21.29
N THR A 9 -22.37 7.03 -20.22
CA THR A 9 -21.91 8.35 -19.80
C THR A 9 -20.45 8.25 -19.33
N ALA A 10 -19.58 9.12 -19.86
CA ALA A 10 -18.16 9.21 -19.55
C ALA A 10 -17.95 9.85 -18.14
N ALA A 11 -18.17 9.11 -17.07
CA ALA A 11 -17.92 9.51 -15.68
C ALA A 11 -17.71 8.33 -14.73
N GLU A 12 -17.58 7.07 -15.26
CA GLU A 12 -17.10 5.94 -14.46
C GLU A 12 -15.63 5.79 -14.80
N GLY A 13 -14.72 6.12 -13.87
CA GLY A 13 -13.29 5.84 -14.00
C GLY A 13 -13.11 4.38 -14.42
N GLU A 14 -12.23 4.12 -15.38
CA GLU A 14 -11.97 2.76 -15.87
C GLU A 14 -11.59 1.87 -14.68
N HIS A 15 -12.55 1.08 -14.21
CA HIS A 15 -12.33 0.08 -13.17
C HIS A 15 -11.50 -1.07 -13.75
N PHE A 16 -10.44 -1.48 -13.04
CA PHE A 16 -9.63 -2.62 -13.45
C PHE A 16 -10.45 -3.91 -13.42
N ASP A 17 -10.64 -4.52 -14.58
CA ASP A 17 -11.25 -5.85 -14.70
C ASP A 17 -10.15 -6.91 -14.64
N PRO A 18 -10.07 -7.70 -13.57
CA PRO A 18 -9.07 -8.76 -13.45
C PRO A 18 -9.21 -9.85 -14.51
N GLN A 19 -10.36 -10.01 -15.15
CA GLN A 19 -10.55 -11.00 -16.20
C GLN A 19 -11.65 -10.57 -17.20
N VAL A 20 -11.20 -10.11 -18.38
CA VAL A 20 -12.12 -9.73 -19.46
C VAL A 20 -12.70 -10.99 -20.10
N PRO A 21 -14.03 -11.17 -20.13
CA PRO A 21 -14.65 -12.35 -20.73
C PRO A 21 -14.29 -12.52 -22.22
N GLY A 22 -14.06 -13.76 -22.64
CA GLY A 22 -13.77 -14.10 -24.04
C GLY A 22 -12.33 -13.83 -24.49
N ILE A 23 -11.44 -13.40 -23.61
CA ILE A 23 -10.01 -13.24 -23.92
C ILE A 23 -9.23 -14.46 -23.45
N ASP A 24 -8.45 -15.05 -24.37
CA ASP A 24 -7.47 -16.09 -24.05
C ASP A 24 -6.16 -15.44 -23.62
N TYR A 25 -5.77 -15.64 -22.38
CA TYR A 25 -4.53 -15.12 -21.80
C TYR A 25 -3.32 -16.03 -22.04
N GLY A 26 -3.51 -17.24 -22.56
CA GLY A 26 -2.44 -18.16 -22.95
C GLY A 26 -1.47 -18.48 -21.81
N VAL A 27 -0.17 -18.23 -22.04
CA VAL A 27 0.88 -18.50 -21.05
C VAL A 27 0.76 -17.62 -19.79
N LEU A 28 0.15 -16.44 -19.89
CA LEU A 28 0.06 -15.48 -18.78
C LEU A 28 -0.68 -16.06 -17.58
N ASP A 29 -1.72 -16.87 -17.78
CA ASP A 29 -2.51 -17.48 -16.70
C ASP A 29 -1.70 -18.46 -15.81
N ARG A 30 -0.52 -18.88 -16.29
CA ARG A 30 0.38 -19.80 -15.56
C ARG A 30 1.58 -19.09 -14.94
N LEU A 31 1.73 -17.77 -15.16
CA LEU A 31 2.87 -17.01 -14.65
C LEU A 31 2.56 -16.37 -13.29
N VAL A 32 3.35 -16.74 -12.28
CA VAL A 32 3.25 -16.17 -10.92
C VAL A 32 3.32 -14.64 -10.94
N GLY A 33 4.28 -14.08 -11.69
CA GLY A 33 4.44 -12.63 -11.80
C GLY A 33 3.21 -11.92 -12.38
N TYR A 34 2.53 -12.54 -13.34
CA TYR A 34 1.30 -12.01 -13.91
C TYR A 34 0.15 -12.05 -12.90
N GLY A 35 -0.02 -13.17 -12.19
CA GLY A 35 -1.01 -13.28 -11.11
C GLY A 35 -0.80 -12.22 -10.01
N VAL A 36 0.44 -12.06 -9.55
CA VAL A 36 0.81 -11.01 -8.56
C VAL A 36 0.49 -9.61 -9.11
N ARG A 37 0.81 -9.33 -10.39
CA ARG A 37 0.53 -8.03 -11.01
C ARG A 37 -0.98 -7.72 -11.05
N ARG A 38 -1.80 -8.69 -11.41
CA ARG A 38 -3.27 -8.52 -11.47
C ARG A 38 -3.86 -8.30 -10.08
N ALA A 39 -3.46 -9.11 -9.12
CA ALA A 39 -3.85 -8.95 -7.71
C ALA A 39 -3.46 -7.55 -7.20
N GLN A 40 -2.22 -7.11 -7.48
CA GLN A 40 -1.72 -5.80 -7.06
C GLN A 40 -2.54 -4.64 -7.64
N LEU A 41 -2.99 -4.73 -8.91
CA LEU A 41 -3.82 -3.68 -9.51
C LEU A 41 -5.17 -3.57 -8.80
N ALA A 42 -5.87 -4.69 -8.58
CA ALA A 42 -7.16 -4.72 -7.90
C ALA A 42 -7.04 -4.23 -6.43
N ILE A 43 -6.03 -4.72 -5.70
CA ILE A 43 -5.76 -4.30 -4.32
C ILE A 43 -5.43 -2.81 -4.25
N HIS A 44 -4.62 -2.29 -5.20
CA HIS A 44 -4.23 -0.89 -5.21
C HIS A 44 -5.42 0.05 -5.43
N GLU A 45 -6.31 -0.28 -6.35
CA GLU A 45 -7.50 0.52 -6.65
C GLU A 45 -8.42 0.64 -5.44
N ASP A 46 -8.78 -0.48 -4.80
CA ASP A 46 -9.61 -0.47 -3.58
C ASP A 46 -8.89 0.21 -2.41
N PHE A 47 -7.55 0.07 -2.30
CA PHE A 47 -6.77 0.76 -1.27
C PHE A 47 -6.89 2.28 -1.40
N ILE A 48 -6.66 2.82 -2.61
CA ILE A 48 -6.74 4.27 -2.86
C ILE A 48 -8.14 4.80 -2.56
N ALA A 49 -9.19 4.08 -2.96
CA ALA A 49 -10.57 4.45 -2.68
C ALA A 49 -10.85 4.44 -1.16
N ALA A 50 -10.43 3.38 -0.45
CA ALA A 50 -10.65 3.23 0.99
C ALA A 50 -9.91 4.27 1.83
N LEU A 51 -8.73 4.72 1.39
CA LEU A 51 -7.85 5.64 2.12
C LEU A 51 -7.91 7.09 1.59
N ALA A 52 -8.79 7.37 0.63
CA ALA A 52 -9.00 8.70 0.07
C ALA A 52 -9.23 9.81 1.14
N PRO A 53 -10.01 9.59 2.23
CA PRO A 53 -10.24 10.61 3.25
C PRO A 53 -8.96 11.11 3.93
N TRP A 54 -7.92 10.28 4.00
CA TRP A 54 -6.62 10.63 4.59
C TRP A 54 -5.57 10.98 3.54
N ASN A 55 -5.86 10.88 2.25
CA ASN A 55 -4.86 11.00 1.17
C ASN A 55 -3.63 10.08 1.41
N ILE A 56 -3.88 8.86 1.87
CA ILE A 56 -2.84 7.87 2.17
C ILE A 56 -2.70 6.87 1.02
N THR A 57 -1.50 6.79 0.49
CA THR A 57 -1.09 5.77 -0.49
C THR A 57 -0.41 4.59 0.21
N PRO A 58 -0.27 3.40 -0.44
CA PRO A 58 0.41 2.26 0.16
C PRO A 58 1.83 2.58 0.69
N PRO A 59 2.71 3.32 -0.02
CA PRO A 59 4.00 3.71 0.53
C PRO A 59 3.89 4.62 1.76
N ARG A 60 2.93 5.56 1.80
CA ARG A 60 2.69 6.43 2.96
C ARG A 60 2.25 5.64 4.18
N PHE A 61 1.33 4.70 4.00
CA PHE A 61 0.90 3.80 5.07
C PHE A 61 2.06 2.97 5.62
N SER A 62 2.82 2.32 4.73
CA SER A 62 3.99 1.52 5.12
C SER A 62 5.01 2.36 5.89
N ALA A 63 5.30 3.59 5.44
CA ALA A 63 6.18 4.51 6.15
C ALA A 63 5.68 4.84 7.56
N LEU A 64 4.40 5.19 7.71
CA LEU A 64 3.80 5.49 9.02
C LEU A 64 3.92 4.30 9.98
N VAL A 65 3.62 3.08 9.52
CA VAL A 65 3.74 1.88 10.35
C VAL A 65 5.19 1.61 10.75
N VAL A 66 6.12 1.69 9.80
CA VAL A 66 7.55 1.43 10.06
C VAL A 66 8.12 2.47 11.03
N ILE A 67 7.81 3.77 10.84
CA ILE A 67 8.25 4.84 11.74
C ILE A 67 7.66 4.67 13.15
N ALA A 68 6.36 4.31 13.24
CA ALA A 68 5.69 4.08 14.51
C ALA A 68 6.34 2.96 15.33
N ARG A 69 6.80 1.90 14.66
CA ARG A 69 7.42 0.73 15.29
C ARG A 69 8.91 0.91 15.57
N ASN A 70 9.55 1.91 14.94
CA ASN A 70 10.99 2.16 15.03
C ASN A 70 11.26 3.66 15.25
N PRO A 71 10.96 4.23 16.43
CA PRO A 71 11.24 5.63 16.72
C PRO A 71 12.73 5.93 16.56
N GLY A 72 13.06 7.05 15.92
CA GLY A 72 14.44 7.41 15.63
C GLY A 72 15.01 6.79 14.35
N LEU A 73 14.20 6.10 13.55
CA LEU A 73 14.61 5.48 12.30
C LEU A 73 15.25 6.52 11.35
N LYS A 74 16.40 6.19 10.76
CA LYS A 74 17.05 7.03 9.75
C LYS A 74 16.27 6.98 8.43
N LEU A 75 16.13 8.13 7.76
CA LEU A 75 15.44 8.23 6.46
C LEU A 75 16.02 7.26 5.41
N SER A 76 17.35 7.11 5.38
CA SER A 76 18.01 6.18 4.43
C SER A 76 17.58 4.74 4.65
N LEU A 77 17.41 4.32 5.89
CA LEU A 77 16.95 2.97 6.24
C LEU A 77 15.46 2.80 5.91
N LEU A 78 14.63 3.83 6.14
CA LEU A 78 13.24 3.82 5.71
C LEU A 78 13.12 3.62 4.20
N ALA A 79 13.89 4.38 3.39
CA ALA A 79 13.90 4.25 1.94
C ALA A 79 14.31 2.83 1.49
N GLN A 80 15.33 2.25 2.14
CA GLN A 80 15.76 0.87 1.89
C GLN A 80 14.66 -0.14 2.21
N ILE A 81 14.00 -0.01 3.38
CA ILE A 81 12.88 -0.90 3.78
C ILE A 81 11.73 -0.82 2.78
N LEU A 82 11.43 0.37 2.26
CA LEU A 82 10.35 0.58 1.30
C LEU A 82 10.75 0.23 -0.15
N GLY A 83 12.00 -0.14 -0.41
CA GLY A 83 12.48 -0.47 -1.74
C GLY A 83 12.47 0.72 -2.72
N ILE A 84 12.64 1.96 -2.22
CA ILE A 84 12.63 3.19 -3.03
C ILE A 84 13.96 3.91 -2.95
N ALA A 85 14.24 4.74 -3.97
CA ALA A 85 15.43 5.60 -3.97
C ALA A 85 15.39 6.58 -2.78
N ARG A 86 16.56 6.99 -2.28
CA ARG A 86 16.67 7.95 -1.16
C ARG A 86 15.91 9.25 -1.43
N SER A 87 15.95 9.77 -2.66
CA SER A 87 15.19 10.97 -3.07
C SER A 87 13.68 10.76 -2.94
N GLY A 88 13.17 9.58 -3.34
CA GLY A 88 11.77 9.20 -3.13
C GLY A 88 11.40 9.12 -1.65
N GLY A 89 12.32 8.64 -0.81
CA GLY A 89 12.17 8.63 0.65
C GLY A 89 12.08 10.04 1.25
N VAL A 90 12.87 11.00 0.72
CA VAL A 90 12.79 12.42 1.12
C VAL A 90 11.40 12.98 0.82
N LEU A 91 10.96 12.88 -0.43
CA LEU A 91 9.64 13.37 -0.86
C LEU A 91 8.49 12.75 -0.06
N LEU A 92 8.59 11.45 0.23
CA LEU A 92 7.60 10.73 1.03
C LEU A 92 7.52 11.27 2.46
N VAL A 93 8.67 11.48 3.10
CA VAL A 93 8.74 11.99 4.48
C VAL A 93 8.31 13.45 4.54
N ASP A 94 8.70 14.27 3.57
CA ASP A 94 8.28 15.68 3.49
C ASP A 94 6.76 15.78 3.37
N ALA A 95 6.13 14.98 2.50
CA ALA A 95 4.67 14.93 2.38
C ALA A 95 3.99 14.51 3.70
N LEU A 96 4.55 13.53 4.43
CA LEU A 96 4.01 13.11 5.72
C LEU A 96 4.22 14.16 6.82
N GLN A 97 5.28 14.98 6.73
CA GLN A 97 5.50 16.14 7.60
C GLN A 97 4.51 17.28 7.31
N GLU A 98 4.25 17.57 6.03
CA GLU A 98 3.23 18.55 5.61
C GLU A 98 1.83 18.15 6.09
N MET A 99 1.52 16.85 6.12
CA MET A 99 0.30 16.31 6.71
C MET A 99 0.27 16.39 8.24
N GLY A 100 1.38 16.75 8.88
CA GLY A 100 1.51 16.82 10.33
C GLY A 100 1.61 15.45 11.03
N TYR A 101 1.89 14.36 10.31
CA TYR A 101 1.91 13.01 10.87
C TYR A 101 3.30 12.55 11.33
N VAL A 102 4.34 13.05 10.69
CA VAL A 102 5.74 12.70 10.95
C VAL A 102 6.53 13.94 11.33
N GLU A 103 7.53 13.78 12.16
CA GLU A 103 8.51 14.82 12.51
C GLU A 103 9.92 14.25 12.46
N ARG A 104 10.89 15.13 12.20
CA ARG A 104 12.32 14.82 12.36
C ARG A 104 12.76 15.27 13.75
N ARG A 105 13.32 14.35 14.51
CA ARG A 105 13.84 14.59 15.85
C ARG A 105 15.35 14.41 15.86
N ALA A 106 16.08 15.22 16.64
CA ALA A 106 17.48 14.94 16.92
C ALA A 106 17.57 13.56 17.60
N SER A 107 18.51 12.73 17.18
CA SER A 107 18.76 11.44 17.83
C SER A 107 19.29 11.68 19.24
N GLU A 108 18.76 10.96 20.22
CA GLU A 108 19.31 11.00 21.60
C GLU A 108 20.73 10.44 21.68
N ALA A 109 21.07 9.50 20.80
CA ALA A 109 22.39 8.87 20.75
C ALA A 109 23.43 9.66 19.94
N ASP A 110 23.01 10.50 18.99
CA ASP A 110 23.91 11.34 18.18
C ASP A 110 23.18 12.64 17.79
N ARG A 111 23.53 13.74 18.41
CA ARG A 111 22.94 15.06 18.14
C ARG A 111 23.12 15.56 16.70
N ARG A 112 23.99 14.92 15.90
CA ARG A 112 24.18 15.20 14.48
C ARG A 112 23.31 14.35 13.57
N ALA A 113 22.64 13.32 14.11
CA ALA A 113 21.78 12.44 13.38
C ALA A 113 20.29 12.77 13.63
N TRP A 114 19.53 12.87 12.55
CA TRP A 114 18.09 13.07 12.60
C TRP A 114 17.38 11.73 12.44
N GLY A 115 16.50 11.44 13.37
CA GLY A 115 15.60 10.29 13.31
C GLY A 115 14.17 10.71 13.00
N LEU A 116 13.40 9.79 12.48
CA LEU A 116 11.97 9.96 12.20
C LEU A 116 11.12 9.53 13.39
N GLY A 117 10.05 10.24 13.65
CA GLY A 117 9.07 9.89 14.67
C GLY A 117 7.67 10.31 14.25
N LEU A 118 6.64 9.65 14.79
CA LEU A 118 5.29 10.14 14.64
C LEU A 118 5.02 11.28 15.60
N THR A 119 4.29 12.29 15.13
CA THR A 119 3.66 13.29 15.98
C THR A 119 2.53 12.65 16.79
N GLU A 120 1.94 13.39 17.74
CA GLU A 120 0.75 12.93 18.43
C GLU A 120 -0.45 12.78 17.47
N ALA A 121 -0.61 13.73 16.56
CA ALA A 121 -1.60 13.65 15.49
C ALA A 121 -1.36 12.40 14.61
N GLY A 122 -0.11 12.15 14.19
CA GLY A 122 0.24 10.96 13.41
C GLY A 122 -0.08 9.65 14.13
N ARG A 123 0.16 9.56 15.44
CA ARG A 123 -0.22 8.36 16.22
C ARG A 123 -1.73 8.16 16.31
N ARG A 124 -2.49 9.25 16.47
CA ARG A 124 -3.94 9.22 16.51
C ARG A 124 -4.53 8.79 15.17
N GLU A 125 -4.11 9.44 14.10
CA GLU A 125 -4.58 9.14 12.74
C GLU A 125 -4.18 7.73 12.28
N LEU A 126 -2.97 7.26 12.61
CA LEU A 126 -2.53 5.91 12.26
C LEU A 126 -3.46 4.82 12.79
N LYS A 127 -4.11 5.02 13.94
CA LYS A 127 -5.12 4.06 14.44
C LYS A 127 -6.32 3.96 13.50
N ALA A 128 -6.87 5.12 13.08
CA ALA A 128 -8.01 5.17 12.17
C ALA A 128 -7.63 4.62 10.78
N ILE A 129 -6.48 5.03 10.25
CA ILE A 129 -5.93 4.54 8.99
C ILE A 129 -5.73 3.02 9.03
N THR A 130 -5.17 2.48 10.11
CA THR A 130 -4.96 1.04 10.27
C THR A 130 -6.30 0.27 10.30
N ALA A 131 -7.32 0.82 10.93
CA ALA A 131 -8.66 0.21 10.92
C ALA A 131 -9.25 0.18 9.50
N ALA A 132 -9.10 1.27 8.73
CA ALA A 132 -9.53 1.34 7.33
C ALA A 132 -8.76 0.36 6.44
N VAL A 133 -7.44 0.27 6.60
CA VAL A 133 -6.59 -0.71 5.88
C VAL A 133 -7.00 -2.14 6.24
N SER A 134 -7.27 -2.43 7.51
CA SER A 134 -7.75 -3.77 7.91
C SER A 134 -9.12 -4.11 7.32
N ALA A 135 -10.01 -3.13 7.19
CA ALA A 135 -11.30 -3.32 6.52
C ALA A 135 -11.14 -3.55 5.01
N HIS A 136 -10.24 -2.80 4.37
CA HIS A 136 -9.82 -3.00 2.99
C HIS A 136 -9.27 -4.42 2.78
N ASP A 137 -8.30 -4.85 3.60
CA ASP A 137 -7.69 -6.19 3.50
C ASP A 137 -8.74 -7.31 3.60
N ARG A 138 -9.67 -7.22 4.56
CA ARG A 138 -10.78 -8.18 4.67
C ARG A 138 -11.66 -8.23 3.42
N ARG A 139 -11.93 -7.09 2.78
CA ARG A 139 -12.72 -7.06 1.52
C ARG A 139 -11.97 -7.75 0.40
N MET A 140 -10.70 -7.42 0.23
CA MET A 140 -9.86 -7.98 -0.85
C MET A 140 -9.62 -9.47 -0.68
N SER A 141 -9.49 -9.93 0.56
CA SER A 141 -9.24 -11.34 0.88
C SER A 141 -10.50 -12.14 1.24
N ARG A 142 -11.70 -11.61 0.98
CA ARG A 142 -12.98 -12.24 1.40
C ARG A 142 -13.24 -13.65 0.86
N MET A 143 -12.57 -14.01 -0.23
CA MET A 143 -12.67 -15.32 -0.88
C MET A 143 -11.68 -16.35 -0.29
N LEU A 144 -10.83 -15.93 0.66
CA LEU A 144 -9.82 -16.76 1.31
C LEU A 144 -10.21 -16.97 2.78
N ASP A 145 -10.04 -18.19 3.26
CA ASP A 145 -10.07 -18.44 4.69
C ASP A 145 -8.75 -17.99 5.38
N GLU A 146 -8.68 -18.08 6.71
CA GLU A 146 -7.51 -17.60 7.46
C GLU A 146 -6.25 -18.48 7.19
N ALA A 147 -6.41 -19.77 6.91
CA ALA A 147 -5.28 -20.67 6.57
C ALA A 147 -4.75 -20.34 5.17
N GLU A 148 -5.63 -20.11 4.19
CA GLU A 148 -5.28 -19.70 2.84
C GLU A 148 -4.59 -18.34 2.81
N LYS A 149 -5.08 -17.37 3.60
CA LYS A 149 -4.41 -16.06 3.76
C LYS A 149 -2.98 -16.21 4.31
N ALA A 150 -2.83 -16.97 5.38
CA ALA A 150 -1.53 -17.23 5.99
C ALA A 150 -0.57 -17.90 4.99
N GLN A 151 -1.08 -18.90 4.25
CA GLN A 151 -0.33 -19.59 3.21
C GLN A 151 0.09 -18.63 2.08
N LEU A 152 -0.84 -17.81 1.57
CA LEU A 152 -0.57 -16.82 0.51
C LEU A 152 0.52 -15.84 0.95
N VAL A 153 0.42 -15.26 2.16
CA VAL A 153 1.44 -14.37 2.70
C VAL A 153 2.80 -15.05 2.79
N GLY A 154 2.83 -16.31 3.25
CA GLY A 154 4.05 -17.11 3.32
C GLY A 154 4.67 -17.36 1.93
N LEU A 155 3.86 -17.70 0.93
CA LEU A 155 4.30 -17.92 -0.45
C LEU A 155 4.85 -16.62 -1.08
N LEU A 156 4.17 -15.49 -0.89
CA LEU A 156 4.63 -14.21 -1.38
C LEU A 156 5.96 -13.77 -0.75
N LYS A 157 6.17 -14.01 0.55
CA LYS A 157 7.47 -13.79 1.21
C LYS A 157 8.58 -14.63 0.57
N ARG A 158 8.32 -15.91 0.30
CA ARG A 158 9.29 -16.79 -0.38
C ARG A 158 9.62 -16.30 -1.79
N VAL A 159 8.62 -15.87 -2.57
CA VAL A 159 8.83 -15.29 -3.90
C VAL A 159 9.67 -14.00 -3.82
N ALA A 160 9.48 -13.20 -2.75
CA ALA A 160 10.28 -11.99 -2.50
C ALA A 160 11.68 -12.27 -1.91
N GLY A 161 12.05 -13.52 -1.67
CA GLY A 161 13.35 -13.89 -1.08
C GLY A 161 13.48 -13.51 0.40
N VAL A 162 12.38 -13.31 1.11
CA VAL A 162 12.38 -13.04 2.55
C VAL A 162 12.51 -14.37 3.30
N PRO A 163 13.53 -14.56 4.16
CA PRO A 163 13.63 -15.75 5.00
C PRO A 163 12.39 -15.88 5.91
N ILE A 164 11.86 -17.09 6.03
CA ILE A 164 10.72 -17.42 6.92
C ILE A 164 11.26 -17.81 8.28
#